data_a779b41de8c72acd4a7ee1bf3bae98e0
#
_entry.id   a779b41de8c72acd4a7ee1bf3bae98e0
#
_cell.length_a   1.000
_cell.length_b   1.000
_cell.length_c   1.000
_cell.angle_alpha   90.00
_cell.angle_beta   90.00
_cell.angle_gamma   90.00
#
_symmetry.space_group_name_H-M   'P 1'
#
loop_
_entity.id
_entity.type
_entity.pdbx_description
1 polymer ?
#
loop_
_entity_poly.entity_id
_entity_poly.type
_entity_poly.pdbx_seq_one_letter_code
_entity_poly.pdbx_strand_id
1 'polypeptide(L)'
;MNIRVMHTDDYEAVYGLWMSCTGMALNNLDDSKEGIASFLKRNPGTCFVAENEPTKKIVGVILAGNDGRRGYIYHTAVHPDYRKRGVGSRLVGAALNVLKKLGIHKVALVVFEKNKDGNAFWEKQGFSIRDDLVYRNKALSNLQRTDI
;
A
#
# COMPACT_ATOMS: atom_id res chain seq x y z
N MET A 1 2.24 17.06 -8.60
CA MET A 1 2.29 15.68 -8.02
C MET A 1 2.05 14.67 -9.12
N ASN A 2 3.00 13.81 -9.36
CA ASN A 2 2.91 12.81 -10.41
C ASN A 2 2.64 11.42 -9.81
N ILE A 3 1.55 10.78 -10.21
CA ILE A 3 1.24 9.41 -9.80
C ILE A 3 1.69 8.49 -10.93
N ARG A 4 2.60 7.59 -10.64
CA ARG A 4 3.15 6.66 -11.64
C ARG A 4 3.33 5.27 -11.07
N VAL A 5 3.48 4.28 -11.95
CA VAL A 5 3.72 2.90 -11.54
C VAL A 5 5.04 2.80 -10.78
N MET A 6 5.03 2.05 -9.69
CA MET A 6 6.22 1.78 -8.89
C MET A 6 7.14 0.81 -9.62
N HIS A 7 8.44 1.10 -9.59
CA HIS A 7 9.49 0.23 -10.10
C HIS A 7 10.38 -0.27 -8.97
N THR A 8 11.14 -1.32 -9.21
CA THR A 8 12.06 -1.86 -8.21
C THR A 8 13.10 -0.83 -7.76
N ASP A 9 13.48 0.08 -8.64
CA ASP A 9 14.42 1.15 -8.32
C ASP A 9 13.87 2.16 -7.29
N ASP A 10 12.57 2.16 -7.06
CA ASP A 10 11.95 3.03 -6.07
C ASP A 10 12.05 2.48 -4.65
N TYR A 11 12.56 1.26 -4.47
CA TYR A 11 12.48 0.57 -3.18
C TYR A 11 13.09 1.37 -2.03
N GLU A 12 14.29 1.89 -2.19
CA GLU A 12 14.98 2.61 -1.11
C GLU A 12 14.18 3.85 -0.69
N ALA A 13 13.66 4.60 -1.65
CA ALA A 13 12.84 5.78 -1.38
C ALA A 13 11.52 5.40 -0.70
N VAL A 14 10.88 4.33 -1.16
CA VAL A 14 9.63 3.83 -0.59
C VAL A 14 9.85 3.31 0.83
N TYR A 15 10.93 2.55 1.07
CA TYR A 15 11.25 2.06 2.41
C TYR A 15 11.48 3.22 3.37
N GLY A 16 12.22 4.24 2.95
CA GLY A 16 12.42 5.45 3.74
C GLY A 16 11.11 6.17 4.06
N LEU A 17 10.19 6.22 3.11
CA LEU A 17 8.87 6.78 3.32
C LEU A 17 8.10 5.98 4.37
N TRP A 18 8.08 4.66 4.27
CA TRP A 18 7.43 3.81 5.28
C TRP A 18 8.00 4.03 6.67
N MET A 19 9.32 4.16 6.78
CA MET A 19 9.98 4.39 8.08
C MET A 19 9.64 5.77 8.66
N SER A 20 9.19 6.72 7.85
CA SER A 20 8.75 8.03 8.32
C SER A 20 7.28 8.01 8.81
N CYS A 21 6.59 6.89 8.63
CA CYS A 21 5.20 6.72 9.04
C CYS A 21 5.13 5.71 10.20
N THR A 22 4.16 5.88 11.09
CA THR A 22 3.94 4.93 12.18
C THR A 22 2.97 3.83 11.76
N GLY A 23 3.12 2.64 12.35
CA GLY A 23 2.13 1.57 12.20
C GLY A 23 2.10 0.89 10.85
N MET A 24 3.22 0.85 10.13
CA MET A 24 3.26 0.18 8.81
C MET A 24 3.29 -1.33 8.93
N ALA A 25 3.76 -1.88 10.04
CA ALA A 25 3.87 -3.33 10.27
C ALA A 25 4.75 -4.02 9.23
N LEU A 26 5.93 -3.45 8.98
CA LEU A 26 6.90 -4.02 8.05
C LEU A 26 7.55 -5.26 8.63
N ASN A 27 7.86 -6.24 7.79
CA ASN A 27 8.61 -7.42 8.22
C ASN A 27 9.88 -7.61 7.38
N ASN A 28 10.77 -8.44 7.88
CA ASN A 28 12.11 -8.62 7.32
C ASN A 28 12.15 -9.43 6.03
N LEU A 29 11.08 -10.10 5.64
CA LEU A 29 11.05 -10.92 4.43
C LEU A 29 10.20 -10.29 3.32
N ASP A 30 8.90 -10.07 3.58
CA ASP A 30 8.01 -9.52 2.56
C ASP A 30 8.40 -8.10 2.15
N ASP A 31 8.88 -7.32 3.10
CA ASP A 31 9.20 -5.91 2.88
C ASP A 31 10.68 -5.66 2.65
N SER A 32 11.46 -6.72 2.46
CA SER A 32 12.83 -6.61 1.97
C SER A 32 12.84 -6.18 0.51
N LYS A 33 14.01 -5.80 0.02
CA LYS A 33 14.16 -5.44 -1.40
C LYS A 33 13.73 -6.59 -2.30
N GLU A 34 14.14 -7.81 -1.96
CA GLU A 34 13.80 -9.02 -2.71
C GLU A 34 12.31 -9.34 -2.62
N GLY A 35 11.72 -9.17 -1.44
CA GLY A 35 10.29 -9.41 -1.23
C GLY A 35 9.44 -8.45 -2.05
N ILE A 36 9.78 -7.17 -2.05
CA ILE A 36 9.05 -6.18 -2.83
C ILE A 36 9.25 -6.40 -4.32
N ALA A 37 10.48 -6.72 -4.76
CA ALA A 37 10.73 -7.01 -6.17
C ALA A 37 9.88 -8.20 -6.65
N SER A 38 9.77 -9.24 -5.83
CA SER A 38 8.94 -10.41 -6.11
C SER A 38 7.46 -10.03 -6.23
N PHE A 39 6.98 -9.18 -5.31
CA PHE A 39 5.59 -8.73 -5.33
C PHE A 39 5.28 -7.91 -6.59
N LEU A 40 6.17 -6.99 -6.96
CA LEU A 40 6.00 -6.18 -8.16
C LEU A 40 6.02 -7.03 -9.43
N LYS A 41 6.87 -8.05 -9.46
CA LYS A 41 6.93 -8.96 -10.60
C LYS A 41 5.64 -9.77 -10.76
N ARG A 42 5.07 -10.22 -9.64
CA ARG A 42 3.81 -10.96 -9.66
C ARG A 42 2.62 -10.07 -10.01
N ASN A 43 2.68 -8.79 -9.64
CA ASN A 43 1.58 -7.84 -9.80
C ASN A 43 2.04 -6.62 -10.61
N PRO A 44 2.36 -6.80 -11.89
CA PRO A 44 2.87 -5.70 -12.70
C PRO A 44 1.78 -4.63 -12.92
N GLY A 45 2.15 -3.37 -12.72
CA GLY A 45 1.30 -2.24 -13.04
C GLY A 45 0.21 -1.92 -12.03
N THR A 46 0.18 -2.56 -10.85
CA THR A 46 -0.86 -2.31 -9.85
C THR A 46 -0.37 -1.56 -8.63
N CYS A 47 0.93 -1.37 -8.48
CA CYS A 47 1.52 -0.59 -7.39
C CYS A 47 1.95 0.78 -7.92
N PHE A 48 1.71 1.83 -7.13
CA PHE A 48 1.95 3.20 -7.57
C PHE A 48 2.71 4.00 -6.52
N VAL A 49 3.44 5.00 -6.99
CA VAL A 49 4.09 6.01 -6.15
C VAL A 49 3.61 7.39 -6.55
N ALA A 50 3.64 8.29 -5.59
CA ALA A 50 3.39 9.71 -5.79
C ALA A 50 4.72 10.44 -5.72
N GLU A 51 5.10 11.12 -6.79
CA GLU A 51 6.36 11.82 -6.92
C GLU A 51 6.12 13.32 -6.94
N ASN A 52 6.84 14.04 -6.08
CA ASN A 52 6.84 15.50 -6.11
C ASN A 52 7.63 15.93 -7.34
N GLU A 53 6.96 16.57 -8.30
CA GLU A 53 7.56 16.87 -9.61
C GLU A 53 8.80 17.73 -9.53
N PRO A 54 8.82 18.84 -8.75
CA PRO A 54 10.01 19.67 -8.68
C PRO A 54 11.25 18.96 -8.12
N THR A 55 11.08 18.14 -7.07
CA THR A 55 12.19 17.52 -6.34
C THR A 55 12.43 16.07 -6.71
N LYS A 56 11.49 15.44 -7.42
CA LYS A 56 11.49 14.00 -7.73
C LYS A 56 11.41 13.11 -6.49
N LYS A 57 11.09 13.69 -5.33
CA LYS A 57 10.96 12.96 -4.08
C LYS A 57 9.68 12.12 -4.08
N ILE A 58 9.78 10.86 -3.66
CA ILE A 58 8.63 9.99 -3.46
C ILE A 58 7.97 10.35 -2.14
N VAL A 59 6.70 10.76 -2.20
CA VAL A 59 5.95 11.24 -1.03
C VAL A 59 4.71 10.40 -0.74
N GLY A 60 4.44 9.40 -1.57
CA GLY A 60 3.33 8.48 -1.34
C GLY A 60 3.56 7.17 -2.07
N VAL A 61 2.92 6.11 -1.57
CA VAL A 61 3.01 4.77 -2.16
C VAL A 61 1.75 3.98 -1.85
N ILE A 62 1.36 3.12 -2.77
CA ILE A 62 0.35 2.09 -2.55
C ILE A 62 0.85 0.79 -3.16
N LEU A 63 0.82 -0.28 -2.38
CA LEU A 63 1.02 -1.63 -2.88
C LEU A 63 -0.34 -2.27 -3.08
N ALA A 64 -0.62 -2.73 -4.28
CA ALA A 64 -1.85 -3.44 -4.58
C ALA A 64 -1.53 -4.65 -5.42
N GLY A 65 -2.17 -5.76 -5.11
CA GLY A 65 -1.98 -6.99 -5.85
C GLY A 65 -3.28 -7.75 -5.96
N ASN A 66 -3.25 -8.88 -6.68
CA ASN A 66 -4.42 -9.73 -6.84
C ASN A 66 -4.00 -11.18 -7.07
N ASP A 67 -4.92 -12.08 -6.80
CA ASP A 67 -4.75 -13.51 -7.02
C ASP A 67 -5.57 -14.01 -8.22
N GLY A 68 -6.08 -13.11 -9.04
CA GLY A 68 -6.97 -13.40 -10.15
C GLY A 68 -8.44 -13.42 -9.75
N ARG A 69 -8.74 -13.29 -8.46
CA ARG A 69 -10.11 -13.29 -7.94
C ARG A 69 -10.39 -12.07 -7.06
N ARG A 70 -9.48 -11.77 -6.14
CA ARG A 70 -9.61 -10.65 -5.20
C ARG A 70 -8.37 -9.79 -5.25
N GLY A 71 -8.54 -8.51 -5.05
CA GLY A 71 -7.43 -7.59 -4.85
C GLY A 71 -7.16 -7.40 -3.37
N TYR A 72 -5.94 -7.01 -3.06
CA TYR A 72 -5.54 -6.70 -1.68
C TYR A 72 -4.56 -5.53 -1.69
N ILE A 73 -4.77 -4.61 -0.74
CA ILE A 73 -3.92 -3.42 -0.61
C ILE A 73 -3.06 -3.55 0.65
N TYR A 74 -1.77 -3.25 0.50
CA TYR A 74 -0.78 -3.24 1.57
C TYR A 74 -0.13 -1.87 1.67
N HIS A 75 0.40 -1.53 2.82
CA HIS A 75 1.41 -0.49 3.07
C HIS A 75 1.20 0.80 2.30
N THR A 76 -0.01 1.30 2.29
CA THR A 76 -0.33 2.61 1.71
C THR A 76 0.15 3.69 2.67
N ALA A 77 0.96 4.61 2.17
CA ALA A 77 1.53 5.67 2.99
C ALA A 77 1.64 6.97 2.21
N VAL A 78 1.42 8.07 2.92
CA VAL A 78 1.69 9.43 2.42
C VAL A 78 2.55 10.12 3.45
N HIS A 79 3.63 10.74 3.00
CA HIS A 79 4.54 11.47 3.88
C HIS A 79 3.75 12.51 4.70
N PRO A 80 4.03 12.63 6.02
CA PRO A 80 3.25 13.53 6.88
C PRO A 80 3.09 14.95 6.34
N ASP A 81 4.13 15.50 5.71
CA ASP A 81 4.11 16.87 5.18
C ASP A 81 3.23 17.02 3.94
N TYR A 82 2.77 15.91 3.35
CA TYR A 82 1.99 15.91 2.12
C TYR A 82 0.57 15.40 2.31
N ARG A 83 0.16 15.17 3.55
CA ARG A 83 -1.19 14.70 3.88
C ARG A 83 -2.23 15.79 3.69
N LYS A 84 -3.51 15.39 3.57
CA LYS A 84 -4.66 16.28 3.37
C LYS A 84 -4.58 17.08 2.07
N ARG A 85 -3.87 16.58 1.08
CA ARG A 85 -3.75 17.18 -0.25
C ARG A 85 -4.28 16.28 -1.36
N GLY A 86 -4.98 15.20 -0.99
CA GLY A 86 -5.57 14.28 -1.96
C GLY A 86 -4.61 13.25 -2.55
N VAL A 87 -3.37 13.18 -2.07
CA VAL A 87 -2.37 12.23 -2.60
C VAL A 87 -2.83 10.79 -2.40
N GLY A 88 -3.27 10.45 -1.18
CA GLY A 88 -3.75 9.11 -0.88
C GLY A 88 -4.92 8.70 -1.76
N SER A 89 -5.88 9.57 -1.95
CA SER A 89 -7.05 9.31 -2.81
C SER A 89 -6.65 9.07 -4.26
N ARG A 90 -5.66 9.80 -4.76
CA ARG A 90 -5.17 9.60 -6.13
C ARG A 90 -4.44 8.27 -6.28
N LEU A 91 -3.66 7.86 -5.27
CA LEU A 91 -2.99 6.56 -5.27
C LEU A 91 -4.02 5.43 -5.27
N VAL A 92 -5.02 5.50 -4.40
CA VAL A 92 -6.09 4.50 -4.33
C VAL A 92 -6.83 4.44 -5.67
N GLY A 93 -7.19 5.60 -6.23
CA GLY A 93 -7.88 5.66 -7.52
C GLY A 93 -7.10 4.99 -8.64
N ALA A 94 -5.79 5.23 -8.70
CA ALA A 94 -4.93 4.62 -9.71
C ALA A 94 -4.90 3.09 -9.57
N ALA A 95 -4.71 2.58 -8.35
CA ALA A 95 -4.64 1.14 -8.10
C ALA A 95 -5.99 0.46 -8.40
N LEU A 96 -7.10 1.02 -7.91
CA LEU A 96 -8.42 0.44 -8.14
C LEU A 96 -8.80 0.44 -9.61
N ASN A 97 -8.42 1.47 -10.35
CA ASN A 97 -8.71 1.55 -11.78
C ASN A 97 -8.04 0.40 -12.54
N VAL A 98 -6.78 0.10 -12.24
CA VAL A 98 -6.07 -1.01 -12.90
C VAL A 98 -6.64 -2.36 -12.48
N LEU A 99 -6.92 -2.56 -11.18
CA LEU A 99 -7.52 -3.79 -10.70
C LEU A 99 -8.87 -4.05 -11.36
N LYS A 100 -9.68 -3.01 -11.52
CA LYS A 100 -10.97 -3.13 -12.20
C LYS A 100 -10.79 -3.54 -13.65
N LYS A 101 -9.83 -2.98 -14.36
CA LYS A 101 -9.52 -3.35 -15.75
C LYS A 101 -9.03 -4.80 -15.86
N LEU A 102 -8.42 -5.33 -14.81
CA LEU A 102 -8.00 -6.73 -14.76
C LEU A 102 -9.14 -7.69 -14.42
N GLY A 103 -10.35 -7.19 -14.21
CA GLY A 103 -11.51 -8.01 -13.91
C GLY A 103 -11.67 -8.37 -12.44
N ILE A 104 -11.00 -7.66 -11.55
CA ILE A 104 -11.15 -7.87 -10.10
C ILE A 104 -12.41 -7.16 -9.62
N HIS A 105 -13.27 -7.88 -8.90
CA HIS A 105 -14.57 -7.38 -8.47
C HIS A 105 -14.60 -6.90 -7.02
N LYS A 106 -13.61 -7.23 -6.20
CA LYS A 106 -13.57 -6.84 -4.81
C LYS A 106 -12.13 -6.73 -4.32
N VAL A 107 -11.86 -5.69 -3.55
CA VAL A 107 -10.53 -5.41 -2.98
C VAL A 107 -10.67 -5.30 -1.47
N ALA A 108 -9.75 -5.90 -0.75
CA ALA A 108 -9.74 -5.91 0.71
C ALA A 108 -8.43 -5.33 1.24
N LEU A 109 -8.45 -4.92 2.50
CA LEU A 109 -7.27 -4.49 3.22
C LEU A 109 -7.52 -4.66 4.72
N VAL A 110 -6.46 -4.60 5.51
CA VAL A 110 -6.57 -4.55 6.96
C VAL A 110 -5.90 -3.29 7.49
N VAL A 111 -6.45 -2.74 8.54
CA VAL A 111 -5.94 -1.55 9.22
C VAL A 111 -5.94 -1.85 10.71
N PHE A 112 -4.88 -1.46 11.42
CA PHE A 112 -4.90 -1.58 12.88
C PHE A 112 -6.13 -0.85 13.43
N GLU A 113 -6.83 -1.49 14.35
CA GLU A 113 -8.03 -0.92 14.96
C GLU A 113 -7.76 0.45 15.58
N LYS A 114 -6.57 0.62 16.17
CA LYS A 114 -6.17 1.87 16.83
C LYS A 114 -5.78 2.99 15.86
N ASN A 115 -5.59 2.68 14.60
CA ASN A 115 -5.25 3.69 13.59
C ASN A 115 -6.51 4.42 13.14
N LYS A 116 -6.93 5.41 13.92
CA LYS A 116 -8.18 6.13 13.66
C LYS A 116 -8.15 6.91 12.36
N ASP A 117 -7.04 7.56 12.08
CA ASP A 117 -6.91 8.36 10.84
C ASP A 117 -6.93 7.45 9.60
N GLY A 118 -6.23 6.32 9.67
CA GLY A 118 -6.22 5.34 8.59
C GLY A 118 -7.61 4.77 8.36
N ASN A 119 -8.30 4.38 9.44
CA ASN A 119 -9.66 3.86 9.32
C ASN A 119 -10.62 4.89 8.72
N ALA A 120 -10.53 6.14 9.14
CA ALA A 120 -11.35 7.23 8.58
C ALA A 120 -11.06 7.43 7.09
N PHE A 121 -9.79 7.37 6.70
CA PHE A 121 -9.39 7.49 5.31
C PHE A 121 -10.02 6.38 4.45
N TRP A 122 -9.89 5.13 4.88
CA TRP A 122 -10.40 3.98 4.10
C TRP A 122 -11.93 3.97 4.03
N GLU A 123 -12.61 4.36 5.12
CA GLU A 123 -14.06 4.52 5.11
C GLU A 123 -14.48 5.53 4.04
N LYS A 124 -13.77 6.65 3.95
CA LYS A 124 -14.01 7.69 2.96
C LYS A 124 -13.77 7.20 1.53
N GLN A 125 -12.85 6.26 1.36
CA GLN A 125 -12.57 5.65 0.06
C GLN A 125 -13.59 4.56 -0.32
N GLY A 126 -14.56 4.27 0.54
CA GLY A 126 -15.60 3.29 0.28
C GLY A 126 -15.27 1.87 0.75
N PHE A 127 -14.25 1.71 1.58
CA PHE A 127 -13.88 0.41 2.14
C PHE A 127 -14.62 0.22 3.47
N SER A 128 -15.70 -0.56 3.43
CA SER A 128 -16.57 -0.79 4.59
C SER A 128 -16.00 -1.85 5.52
N ILE A 129 -16.24 -1.68 6.80
CA ILE A 129 -15.89 -2.69 7.80
C ILE A 129 -16.79 -3.91 7.64
N ARG A 130 -16.21 -5.10 7.83
CA ARG A 130 -16.92 -6.38 7.92
C ARG A 130 -16.76 -6.91 9.34
N ASP A 131 -17.71 -6.59 10.22
CA ASP A 131 -17.67 -7.02 11.60
C ASP A 131 -18.22 -8.43 11.81
N ASP A 132 -18.74 -9.04 10.74
CA ASP A 132 -19.20 -10.42 10.72
C ASP A 132 -18.11 -11.44 10.36
N LEU A 133 -16.88 -10.95 10.10
CA LEU A 133 -15.73 -11.79 9.71
C LEU A 133 -14.66 -11.74 10.80
N VAL A 134 -13.93 -12.84 10.94
CA VAL A 134 -12.76 -12.92 11.80
C VAL A 134 -11.53 -13.07 10.90
N TYR A 135 -10.58 -12.14 11.03
CA TYR A 135 -9.31 -12.24 10.32
C TYR A 135 -8.45 -13.31 10.98
N ARG A 136 -7.94 -14.24 10.17
CA ARG A 136 -7.03 -15.28 10.65
C ARG A 136 -5.84 -15.37 9.74
N ASN A 137 -4.65 -15.49 10.32
CA ASN A 137 -3.43 -15.69 9.54
C ASN A 137 -2.53 -16.73 10.19
N LYS A 138 -1.55 -17.22 9.44
CA LYS A 138 -0.53 -18.12 9.95
C LYS A 138 0.76 -17.82 9.23
N ALA A 139 1.82 -17.50 9.97
CA ALA A 139 3.13 -17.32 9.39
C ALA A 139 3.71 -18.67 8.96
N LEU A 140 4.26 -18.72 7.76
CA LEU A 140 4.94 -19.90 7.21
C LEU A 140 6.46 -19.79 7.37
N SER A 141 6.95 -18.64 7.75
CA SER A 141 8.35 -18.33 7.99
C SER A 141 8.48 -17.50 9.26
N ASN A 142 9.70 -17.35 9.75
CA ASN A 142 9.95 -16.51 10.93
C ASN A 142 9.98 -15.05 10.52
N LEU A 143 8.81 -14.39 10.54
CA LEU A 143 8.68 -12.98 10.21
C LEU A 143 9.01 -12.13 11.43
N GLN A 144 9.89 -11.15 11.25
CA GLN A 144 10.26 -10.22 12.32
C GLN A 144 9.94 -8.79 11.89
N ARG A 145 9.30 -8.07 12.78
CA ARG A 145 8.93 -6.68 12.51
C ARG A 145 10.17 -5.78 12.52
N THR A 146 10.28 -4.89 11.52
CA THR A 146 11.45 -4.05 11.30
C THR A 146 11.21 -2.56 11.52
N ASP A 147 9.97 -2.13 11.73
CA ASP A 147 9.61 -0.71 11.82
C ASP A 147 9.25 -0.24 13.23
N ILE A 148 9.73 -0.94 14.25
CA ILE A 148 9.55 -0.52 15.66
C ILE A 148 10.88 -0.21 16.33
#